data_e13e0fcb5888c735f1f9da26a29c3582
#
_entry.id   e13e0fcb5888c735f1f9da26a29c3582
#
_cell.length_a   1.000
_cell.length_b   1.000
_cell.length_c   1.000
_cell.angle_alpha   90.00
_cell.angle_beta   90.00
_cell.angle_gamma   90.00
#
_symmetry.space_group_name_H-M   'P 1'
#
loop_
_entity.id
_entity.type
_entity.pdbx_description
1 polymer ?
#
loop_
_entity_poly.entity_id
_entity_poly.type
_entity_poly.pdbx_seq_one_letter_code
_entity_poly.pdbx_strand_id
1 'polypeptide(L)'
;MSSRGMESYCQRVHMNVFKPVWRRKWYAVIVLLCIIAVILIQQSIHSSKVSLRDRKRDEYMDEVYQNALNRWYNFTGGSKWYNGKILSPSDPVNWEQYISNIRQNWILWVHNPNETYELNNPNVEDPSMGQANFIRKIFEDKKGGFFVECGAYDGETRSNTLVLERFLDWTGLLVEADPMNFSNMLHKNRKAYLTPTCLAVKPYPSVNSFLMANNVGRLHEPNDTDSHLPNSPDVAHSGVHVSVQCFPFIHLMMALNVTTVNYFSLDIEGHELEVLKTIPFDMINIETLSVEFSHVENGKKELIAFMESKGYYVYAMVVRADKLAHDIIFVKNDFEKSNLL
;
A
#
# COMPACT_ATOMS: atom_id res chain seq x y z
N MET A 1 -58.10 -20.48 84.86
CA MET A 1 -57.21 -21.12 83.91
C MET A 1 -57.00 -20.18 82.75
N SER A 2 -56.14 -19.56 82.82
CA SER A 2 -54.84 -18.99 82.67
C SER A 2 -54.56 -18.61 81.15
N SER A 3 -54.57 -17.29 80.93
CA SER A 3 -54.37 -16.55 79.71
C SER A 3 -52.92 -16.62 79.11
N ARG A 4 -52.07 -17.57 79.54
CA ARG A 4 -50.67 -17.66 79.14
C ARG A 4 -50.37 -18.59 77.93
N GLY A 5 -51.43 -19.27 77.45
CA GLY A 5 -51.21 -20.26 76.35
C GLY A 5 -51.35 -19.71 74.95
N MET A 6 -51.93 -18.54 74.73
CA MET A 6 -52.24 -18.00 73.40
C MET A 6 -51.18 -17.07 72.81
N GLU A 7 -50.36 -16.38 73.61
CA GLU A 7 -49.33 -15.48 73.15
C GLU A 7 -48.09 -16.21 72.60
N SER A 8 -47.78 -17.39 73.07
CA SER A 8 -46.61 -18.14 72.57
C SER A 8 -46.81 -18.77 71.17
N TYR A 9 -48.09 -18.94 70.77
CA TYR A 9 -48.39 -19.54 69.46
C TYR A 9 -48.34 -18.49 68.34
N CYS A 10 -48.71 -17.23 68.55
CA CYS A 10 -48.65 -16.16 67.56
C CYS A 10 -47.19 -15.72 67.25
N GLN A 11 -46.29 -15.70 68.25
CA GLN A 11 -44.92 -15.30 68.04
C GLN A 11 -44.11 -16.34 67.25
N ARG A 12 -44.46 -17.63 67.29
CA ARG A 12 -43.79 -18.68 66.51
C ARG A 12 -44.21 -18.73 65.03
N VAL A 13 -45.39 -18.27 64.69
CA VAL A 13 -45.89 -18.29 63.30
C VAL A 13 -45.34 -17.10 62.51
N HIS A 14 -45.11 -15.93 63.18
CA HIS A 14 -44.57 -14.77 62.48
C HIS A 14 -43.05 -14.87 62.14
N MET A 15 -42.25 -15.63 62.84
CA MET A 15 -40.83 -15.74 62.61
C MET A 15 -40.43 -16.71 61.46
N ASN A 16 -41.33 -17.60 61.04
CA ASN A 16 -41.01 -18.58 60.00
C ASN A 16 -41.44 -18.18 58.58
N VAL A 17 -42.28 -17.17 58.43
CA VAL A 17 -42.77 -16.76 57.09
C VAL A 17 -41.80 -15.76 56.39
N PHE A 18 -40.99 -15.00 57.17
CA PHE A 18 -40.08 -13.99 56.59
C PHE A 18 -38.68 -14.52 56.24
N LYS A 19 -38.24 -15.66 56.78
CA LYS A 19 -36.89 -16.23 56.49
C LYS A 19 -36.67 -16.74 55.06
N PRO A 20 -37.62 -17.29 54.33
CA PRO A 20 -37.36 -17.81 52.97
C PRO A 20 -37.27 -16.70 51.92
N VAL A 21 -37.95 -15.55 52.08
CA VAL A 21 -37.94 -14.47 51.09
C VAL A 21 -36.61 -13.70 51.09
N TRP A 22 -36.01 -13.47 52.25
CA TRP A 22 -34.69 -12.83 52.37
C TRP A 22 -33.57 -13.69 51.81
N ARG A 23 -33.58 -14.99 52.10
CA ARG A 23 -32.59 -15.93 51.50
C ARG A 23 -32.68 -15.97 49.99
N ARG A 24 -33.85 -15.98 49.36
CA ARG A 24 -34.03 -15.96 47.91
C ARG A 24 -33.49 -14.66 47.30
N LYS A 25 -33.67 -13.51 47.92
CA LYS A 25 -33.11 -12.26 47.42
C LYS A 25 -31.58 -12.25 47.44
N TRP A 26 -30.96 -12.76 48.48
CA TRP A 26 -29.50 -12.89 48.56
C TRP A 26 -28.95 -13.92 47.58
N TYR A 27 -29.63 -15.02 47.32
CA TYR A 27 -29.24 -15.95 46.27
C TYR A 27 -29.29 -15.31 44.88
N ALA A 28 -30.30 -14.53 44.58
CA ALA A 28 -30.39 -13.81 43.29
C ALA A 28 -29.25 -12.78 43.13
N VAL A 29 -28.89 -12.06 44.19
CA VAL A 29 -27.74 -11.13 44.17
C VAL A 29 -26.43 -11.86 43.98
N ILE A 30 -26.22 -12.98 44.67
CA ILE A 30 -24.99 -13.79 44.50
C ILE A 30 -24.89 -14.35 43.08
N VAL A 31 -25.97 -14.87 42.52
CA VAL A 31 -26.00 -15.38 41.16
C VAL A 31 -25.68 -14.27 40.15
N LEU A 32 -26.27 -13.07 40.34
CA LEU A 32 -25.98 -11.92 39.49
C LEU A 32 -24.50 -11.50 39.54
N LEU A 33 -23.92 -11.44 40.73
CA LEU A 33 -22.51 -11.13 40.94
C LEU A 33 -21.58 -12.20 40.29
N CYS A 34 -21.96 -13.46 40.39
CA CYS A 34 -21.23 -14.54 39.71
C CYS A 34 -21.28 -14.40 38.16
N ILE A 35 -22.45 -14.06 37.60
CA ILE A 35 -22.60 -13.82 36.16
C ILE A 35 -21.74 -12.63 35.73
N ILE A 36 -21.79 -11.52 36.47
CA ILE A 36 -20.94 -10.34 36.19
C ILE A 36 -19.46 -10.72 36.26
N ALA A 37 -19.02 -11.44 37.24
CA ALA A 37 -17.64 -11.89 37.39
C ALA A 37 -17.20 -12.78 36.20
N VAL A 38 -18.08 -13.70 35.76
CA VAL A 38 -17.78 -14.54 34.55
C VAL A 38 -17.65 -13.69 33.30
N ILE A 39 -18.54 -12.70 33.09
CA ILE A 39 -18.48 -11.79 31.96
C ILE A 39 -17.17 -10.98 31.99
N LEU A 40 -16.79 -10.43 33.14
CA LEU A 40 -15.56 -9.66 33.28
C LEU A 40 -14.31 -10.53 33.04
N ILE A 41 -14.30 -11.76 33.52
CA ILE A 41 -13.22 -12.73 33.27
C ILE A 41 -13.15 -13.06 31.77
N GLN A 42 -14.28 -13.30 31.11
CA GLN A 42 -14.31 -13.56 29.68
C GLN A 42 -13.81 -12.37 28.85
N GLN A 43 -14.19 -11.15 29.21
CA GLN A 43 -13.70 -9.92 28.57
C GLN A 43 -12.19 -9.74 28.75
N SER A 44 -11.68 -10.00 29.97
CA SER A 44 -10.25 -9.93 30.25
C SER A 44 -9.45 -10.97 29.48
N ILE A 45 -9.95 -12.20 29.37
CA ILE A 45 -9.32 -13.28 28.58
C ILE A 45 -9.35 -12.93 27.09
N HIS A 46 -10.45 -12.37 26.60
CA HIS A 46 -10.57 -11.95 25.20
C HIS A 46 -9.58 -10.82 24.88
N SER A 47 -9.52 -9.78 25.70
CA SER A 47 -8.57 -8.67 25.57
C SER A 47 -7.12 -9.15 25.62
N SER A 48 -6.79 -10.06 26.53
CA SER A 48 -5.43 -10.65 26.62
C SER A 48 -5.06 -11.50 25.39
N LYS A 49 -6.03 -12.23 24.82
CA LYS A 49 -5.80 -13.01 23.58
C LYS A 49 -5.60 -12.11 22.37
N VAL A 50 -6.34 -11.00 22.27
CA VAL A 50 -6.18 -10.01 21.20
C VAL A 50 -4.78 -9.40 21.30
N SER A 51 -4.37 -8.91 22.47
CA SER A 51 -3.03 -8.34 22.70
C SER A 51 -1.89 -9.32 22.41
N LEU A 52 -2.04 -10.60 22.74
CA LEU A 52 -1.06 -11.65 22.42
C LEU A 52 -1.00 -11.94 20.91
N ARG A 53 -2.14 -11.86 20.22
CA ARG A 53 -2.22 -12.07 18.79
C ARG A 53 -1.55 -10.92 18.05
N ASP A 54 -1.78 -9.68 18.49
CA ASP A 54 -1.16 -8.49 17.91
C ASP A 54 0.35 -8.54 18.09
N ARG A 55 0.85 -8.83 19.29
CA ARG A 55 2.29 -8.96 19.55
C ARG A 55 2.97 -10.05 18.70
N LYS A 56 2.35 -11.23 18.57
CA LYS A 56 2.89 -12.29 17.71
C LYS A 56 2.88 -11.91 16.23
N ARG A 57 1.91 -11.09 15.81
CA ARG A 57 1.85 -10.56 14.46
C ARG A 57 2.97 -9.56 14.21
N ASP A 58 3.22 -8.65 15.14
CA ASP A 58 4.31 -7.67 15.06
C ASP A 58 5.68 -8.37 15.02
N GLU A 59 5.90 -9.36 15.89
CA GLU A 59 7.11 -10.20 15.88
C GLU A 59 7.27 -10.94 14.54
N TYR A 60 6.18 -11.49 13.98
CA TYR A 60 6.20 -12.14 12.68
C TYR A 60 6.49 -11.15 11.55
N MET A 61 5.90 -9.96 11.55
CA MET A 61 6.15 -8.94 10.54
C MET A 61 7.59 -8.43 10.61
N ASP A 62 8.15 -8.25 11.79
CA ASP A 62 9.58 -7.92 11.98
C ASP A 62 10.47 -9.01 11.38
N GLU A 63 10.20 -10.28 11.65
CA GLU A 63 10.96 -11.40 11.10
C GLU A 63 10.87 -11.43 9.57
N VAL A 64 9.69 -11.25 9.00
CA VAL A 64 9.46 -11.21 7.56
C VAL A 64 10.22 -10.04 6.93
N TYR A 65 10.18 -8.87 7.55
CA TYR A 65 10.92 -7.69 7.12
C TYR A 65 12.45 -7.92 7.14
N GLN A 66 13.00 -8.44 8.24
CA GLN A 66 14.43 -8.73 8.33
C GLN A 66 14.86 -9.78 7.30
N ASN A 67 14.01 -10.77 7.03
CA ASN A 67 14.27 -11.77 6.00
C ASN A 67 14.24 -11.15 4.58
N ALA A 68 13.37 -10.18 4.32
CA ALA A 68 13.33 -9.46 3.06
C ALA A 68 14.58 -8.58 2.88
N LEU A 69 14.97 -7.82 3.91
CA LEU A 69 16.20 -7.03 3.91
C LEU A 69 17.45 -7.90 3.70
N ASN A 70 17.53 -9.06 4.35
CA ASN A 70 18.64 -9.98 4.21
C ASN A 70 18.72 -10.56 2.78
N ARG A 71 17.57 -10.94 2.18
CA ARG A 71 17.50 -11.39 0.79
C ARG A 71 17.95 -10.30 -0.16
N TRP A 72 17.47 -9.09 0.04
CA TRP A 72 17.88 -7.92 -0.73
C TRP A 72 19.40 -7.68 -0.58
N TYR A 73 19.89 -7.61 0.66
CA TYR A 73 21.31 -7.41 0.94
C TYR A 73 22.17 -8.45 0.22
N ASN A 74 21.80 -9.72 0.28
CA ASN A 74 22.52 -10.80 -0.38
C ASN A 74 22.43 -10.70 -1.90
N PHE A 75 21.26 -10.34 -2.43
CA PHE A 75 21.03 -10.20 -3.88
C PHE A 75 21.83 -9.03 -4.46
N THR A 76 21.85 -7.89 -3.79
CA THR A 76 22.53 -6.67 -4.27
C THR A 76 24.02 -6.61 -3.94
N GLY A 77 24.57 -7.59 -3.24
CA GLY A 77 25.99 -7.63 -2.86
C GLY A 77 26.36 -6.68 -1.73
N GLY A 78 25.40 -6.34 -0.87
CA GLY A 78 25.61 -5.65 0.40
C GLY A 78 25.66 -4.12 0.32
N SER A 79 26.32 -3.50 1.31
CA SER A 79 26.26 -2.09 1.69
C SER A 79 26.36 -1.00 0.60
N LYS A 80 26.60 -1.35 -0.65
CA LYS A 80 26.65 -0.39 -1.76
C LYS A 80 25.33 0.36 -1.99
N TRP A 81 24.22 -0.21 -1.54
CA TRP A 81 22.87 0.30 -1.81
C TRP A 81 22.37 1.26 -0.74
N TYR A 82 22.81 1.11 0.51
CA TYR A 82 22.40 1.95 1.64
C TYR A 82 23.32 3.12 1.95
N ASN A 83 24.51 3.18 1.35
CA ASN A 83 25.44 4.28 1.53
C ASN A 83 25.13 5.50 0.63
N GLY A 84 23.93 5.61 0.10
CA GLY A 84 23.45 6.82 -0.55
C GLY A 84 23.46 7.99 0.45
N LYS A 85 24.47 8.83 0.38
CA LYS A 85 24.48 10.12 1.07
C LYS A 85 23.19 10.84 0.68
N ILE A 86 22.30 11.05 1.65
CA ILE A 86 21.06 11.81 1.41
C ILE A 86 21.50 13.18 0.90
N LEU A 87 21.13 13.50 -0.33
CA LEU A 87 21.36 14.84 -0.85
C LEU A 87 20.33 15.76 -0.20
N SER A 88 20.82 16.68 0.61
CA SER A 88 20.02 17.80 1.08
C SER A 88 19.78 18.77 -0.08
N PRO A 89 18.63 19.47 -0.13
CA PRO A 89 18.39 20.53 -1.10
C PRO A 89 19.46 21.63 -1.12
N SER A 90 20.23 21.76 -0.05
CA SER A 90 21.32 22.73 0.12
C SER A 90 22.69 22.24 -0.34
N ASP A 91 22.84 20.96 -0.68
CA ASP A 91 24.13 20.43 -1.13
C ASP A 91 24.43 20.89 -2.56
N PRO A 92 25.66 21.35 -2.87
CA PRO A 92 26.05 21.63 -4.24
C PRO A 92 26.05 20.33 -5.03
N VAL A 93 25.07 20.18 -5.92
CA VAL A 93 24.86 18.94 -6.67
C VAL A 93 25.72 18.96 -7.92
N ASN A 94 26.67 18.05 -7.99
CA ASN A 94 27.18 17.59 -9.29
C ASN A 94 26.12 16.68 -9.91
N TRP A 95 25.30 17.25 -10.80
CA TRP A 95 24.17 16.54 -11.41
C TRP A 95 24.57 15.27 -12.16
N GLU A 96 25.68 15.28 -12.85
CA GLU A 96 26.17 14.11 -13.58
C GLU A 96 26.51 12.97 -12.62
N GLN A 97 27.24 13.29 -11.55
CA GLN A 97 27.59 12.29 -10.52
C GLN A 97 26.35 11.80 -9.77
N TYR A 98 25.41 12.69 -9.49
CA TYR A 98 24.16 12.32 -8.80
C TYR A 98 23.30 11.39 -9.63
N ILE A 99 23.04 11.72 -10.90
CA ILE A 99 22.26 10.86 -11.82
C ILE A 99 22.97 9.54 -12.09
N SER A 100 24.29 9.56 -12.22
CA SER A 100 25.10 8.34 -12.31
C SER A 100 24.97 7.46 -11.06
N ASN A 101 24.92 8.07 -9.88
CA ASN A 101 24.70 7.35 -8.62
C ASN A 101 23.34 6.68 -8.58
N ILE A 102 22.25 7.37 -9.00
CA ILE A 102 20.92 6.76 -9.11
C ILE A 102 20.98 5.56 -10.04
N ARG A 103 21.52 5.73 -11.24
CA ARG A 103 21.61 4.66 -12.23
C ARG A 103 22.36 3.43 -11.71
N GLN A 104 23.47 3.63 -11.04
CA GLN A 104 24.36 2.55 -10.60
C GLN A 104 23.90 1.86 -9.31
N ASN A 105 23.24 2.61 -8.41
CA ASN A 105 22.99 2.14 -7.06
C ASN A 105 21.50 1.93 -6.75
N TRP A 106 20.59 2.48 -7.53
CA TRP A 106 19.15 2.42 -7.23
C TRP A 106 18.30 1.80 -8.35
N ILE A 107 18.87 1.56 -9.53
CA ILE A 107 18.16 0.95 -10.65
C ILE A 107 18.80 -0.39 -10.97
N LEU A 108 17.99 -1.41 -10.98
CA LEU A 108 18.40 -2.80 -11.24
C LEU A 108 17.86 -3.28 -12.58
N TRP A 109 18.66 -4.03 -13.31
CA TRP A 109 18.21 -4.85 -14.40
C TRP A 109 18.54 -6.30 -14.08
N VAL A 110 17.51 -7.08 -13.71
CA VAL A 110 17.68 -8.47 -13.25
C VAL A 110 17.22 -9.51 -14.26
N HIS A 111 16.64 -9.05 -15.39
CA HIS A 111 16.12 -9.94 -16.41
C HIS A 111 17.20 -10.82 -17.01
N ASN A 112 16.96 -12.14 -16.96
CA ASN A 112 17.75 -13.14 -17.66
C ASN A 112 17.00 -13.60 -18.92
N PRO A 113 17.48 -13.29 -20.14
CA PRO A 113 16.78 -13.64 -21.37
C PRO A 113 16.75 -15.15 -21.66
N ASN A 114 17.56 -15.94 -20.96
CA ASN A 114 17.58 -17.40 -21.08
C ASN A 114 16.58 -18.10 -20.16
N GLU A 115 15.90 -17.34 -19.32
CA GLU A 115 14.91 -17.84 -18.36
C GLU A 115 13.52 -17.32 -18.69
N THR A 116 12.51 -18.10 -18.36
CA THR A 116 11.12 -17.67 -18.46
C THR A 116 10.74 -16.76 -17.28
N TYR A 117 9.59 -16.09 -17.37
CA TYR A 117 9.02 -15.40 -16.23
C TYR A 117 8.73 -16.40 -15.10
N GLU A 118 9.07 -16.05 -13.88
CA GLU A 118 8.77 -16.83 -12.67
C GLU A 118 7.47 -16.31 -11.99
N LEU A 119 6.38 -16.47 -12.69
CA LEU A 119 5.07 -16.00 -12.22
C LEU A 119 4.39 -17.04 -11.33
N ASN A 120 3.69 -16.58 -10.31
CA ASN A 120 2.84 -17.43 -9.46
C ASN A 120 1.60 -17.91 -10.23
N ASN A 121 1.08 -17.06 -11.14
CA ASN A 121 -0.11 -17.32 -11.94
C ASN A 121 0.16 -17.14 -13.44
N PRO A 122 1.01 -17.96 -14.05
CA PRO A 122 1.47 -17.76 -15.43
C PRO A 122 0.36 -17.85 -16.49
N ASN A 123 -0.77 -18.46 -16.13
CA ASN A 123 -1.95 -18.60 -17.00
C ASN A 123 -2.84 -17.36 -17.02
N VAL A 124 -2.63 -16.41 -16.10
CA VAL A 124 -3.32 -15.13 -16.13
C VAL A 124 -2.60 -14.24 -17.14
N GLU A 125 -3.26 -13.96 -18.27
CA GLU A 125 -2.67 -13.14 -19.32
C GLU A 125 -2.58 -11.68 -18.92
N ASP A 126 -3.68 -11.11 -18.43
CA ASP A 126 -3.79 -9.73 -17.95
C ASP A 126 -4.16 -9.73 -16.46
N PRO A 127 -3.20 -9.49 -15.56
CA PRO A 127 -3.48 -9.40 -14.14
C PRO A 127 -4.05 -8.03 -13.70
N SER A 128 -4.08 -7.02 -14.60
CA SER A 128 -4.60 -5.69 -14.27
C SER A 128 -6.10 -5.76 -13.93
N MET A 129 -6.60 -4.76 -13.27
CA MET A 129 -8.02 -4.67 -12.96
C MET A 129 -8.84 -3.98 -14.07
N GLY A 130 -8.27 -3.91 -15.29
CA GLY A 130 -8.87 -3.32 -16.50
C GLY A 130 -8.10 -2.13 -17.06
N GLN A 131 -7.12 -1.60 -16.34
CA GLN A 131 -6.30 -0.46 -16.79
C GLN A 131 -5.57 -0.80 -18.09
N ALA A 132 -4.87 -1.93 -18.14
CA ALA A 132 -4.10 -2.36 -19.30
C ALA A 132 -4.94 -2.51 -20.58
N ASN A 133 -6.22 -2.89 -20.46
CA ASN A 133 -7.12 -2.98 -21.60
C ASN A 133 -7.35 -1.62 -22.29
N PHE A 134 -7.45 -0.54 -21.50
CA PHE A 134 -7.56 0.80 -22.06
C PHE A 134 -6.27 1.24 -22.73
N ILE A 135 -5.13 0.94 -22.13
CA ILE A 135 -3.81 1.27 -22.68
C ILE A 135 -3.60 0.53 -24.00
N ARG A 136 -3.87 -0.76 -24.06
CA ARG A 136 -3.83 -1.54 -25.31
C ARG A 136 -4.71 -0.96 -26.41
N LYS A 137 -5.92 -0.52 -26.03
CA LYS A 137 -6.86 0.11 -26.97
C LYS A 137 -6.36 1.47 -27.47
N ILE A 138 -5.76 2.29 -26.59
CA ILE A 138 -5.22 3.60 -26.95
C ILE A 138 -4.06 3.43 -27.96
N PHE A 139 -3.17 2.49 -27.67
CA PHE A 139 -1.99 2.21 -28.48
C PHE A 139 -2.22 1.19 -29.61
N GLU A 140 -3.46 0.69 -29.79
CA GLU A 140 -3.82 -0.28 -30.83
C GLU A 140 -2.89 -1.51 -30.84
N ASP A 141 -2.55 -2.02 -29.65
CA ASP A 141 -1.61 -3.11 -29.42
C ASP A 141 -0.20 -2.86 -30.03
N LYS A 142 0.22 -1.61 -30.12
CA LYS A 142 1.58 -1.23 -30.53
C LYS A 142 2.62 -2.05 -29.79
N LYS A 143 3.59 -2.57 -30.53
CA LYS A 143 4.75 -3.26 -29.97
C LYS A 143 5.87 -2.28 -29.64
N GLY A 144 6.55 -2.56 -28.54
CA GLY A 144 7.67 -1.75 -28.08
C GLY A 144 7.23 -0.39 -27.55
N GLY A 145 7.19 -0.25 -26.27
CA GLY A 145 6.89 1.00 -25.55
C GLY A 145 7.65 1.04 -24.23
N PHE A 146 7.65 2.20 -23.59
CA PHE A 146 8.24 2.36 -22.28
C PHE A 146 7.15 2.71 -21.25
N PHE A 147 7.07 1.90 -20.19
CA PHE A 147 6.16 2.15 -19.08
C PHE A 147 6.90 2.52 -17.81
N VAL A 148 6.19 3.18 -16.90
CA VAL A 148 6.54 3.26 -15.48
C VAL A 148 5.35 2.76 -14.69
N GLU A 149 5.56 1.82 -13.77
CA GLU A 149 4.54 1.36 -12.83
C GLU A 149 5.04 1.65 -11.41
N CYS A 150 4.33 2.51 -10.70
CA CYS A 150 4.62 2.88 -9.32
C CYS A 150 3.52 2.33 -8.41
N GLY A 151 3.94 1.67 -7.31
CA GLY A 151 3.13 0.73 -6.57
C GLY A 151 3.13 -0.63 -7.27
N ALA A 152 4.32 -1.08 -7.72
CA ALA A 152 4.44 -2.28 -8.55
C ALA A 152 4.24 -3.60 -7.77
N TYR A 153 4.10 -3.52 -6.45
CA TYR A 153 3.86 -4.63 -5.55
C TYR A 153 4.87 -5.78 -5.74
N ASP A 154 4.39 -7.00 -6.00
CA ASP A 154 5.25 -8.15 -6.27
C ASP A 154 5.67 -8.27 -7.75
N GLY A 155 5.33 -7.30 -8.59
CA GLY A 155 5.62 -7.29 -10.02
C GLY A 155 4.72 -8.19 -10.87
N GLU A 156 3.73 -8.85 -10.28
CA GLU A 156 2.80 -9.74 -10.97
C GLU A 156 1.35 -9.45 -10.60
N THR A 157 1.03 -9.51 -9.31
CA THR A 157 -0.34 -9.40 -8.79
C THR A 157 -0.90 -8.02 -9.09
N ARG A 158 -1.96 -7.95 -9.88
CA ARG A 158 -2.60 -6.71 -10.34
C ARG A 158 -1.70 -5.75 -11.13
N SER A 159 -0.56 -6.24 -11.63
CA SER A 159 0.32 -5.40 -12.45
C SER A 159 -0.40 -4.85 -13.67
N ASN A 160 -0.34 -3.54 -13.84
CA ASN A 160 -0.93 -2.81 -14.96
C ASN A 160 -0.07 -2.86 -16.23
N THR A 161 1.15 -3.42 -16.15
CA THR A 161 2.14 -3.40 -17.23
C THR A 161 2.61 -4.77 -17.66
N LEU A 162 2.38 -5.84 -16.89
CA LEU A 162 2.87 -7.17 -17.19
C LEU A 162 2.35 -7.71 -18.54
N VAL A 163 1.08 -7.45 -18.88
CA VAL A 163 0.51 -7.86 -20.17
C VAL A 163 1.16 -7.14 -21.34
N LEU A 164 1.51 -5.86 -21.19
CA LEU A 164 2.20 -5.06 -22.21
C LEU A 164 3.61 -5.62 -22.45
N GLU A 165 4.30 -5.97 -21.36
CA GLU A 165 5.63 -6.57 -21.40
C GLU A 165 5.62 -7.96 -22.05
N ARG A 166 4.69 -8.84 -21.64
CA ARG A 166 4.63 -10.23 -22.09
C ARG A 166 4.25 -10.39 -23.56
N PHE A 167 3.31 -9.57 -24.04
CA PHE A 167 2.66 -9.78 -25.34
C PHE A 167 2.94 -8.69 -26.36
N LEU A 168 3.35 -7.51 -25.92
CA LEU A 168 3.59 -6.36 -26.78
C LEU A 168 5.05 -5.88 -26.77
N ASP A 169 5.93 -6.62 -26.11
CA ASP A 169 7.38 -6.34 -26.10
C ASP A 169 7.76 -4.98 -25.50
N TRP A 170 6.92 -4.46 -24.60
CA TRP A 170 7.22 -3.25 -23.87
C TRP A 170 8.28 -3.52 -22.80
N THR A 171 9.01 -2.47 -22.44
CA THR A 171 9.90 -2.47 -21.28
C THR A 171 9.61 -1.24 -20.42
N GLY A 172 10.23 -1.13 -19.26
CA GLY A 172 9.94 0.02 -18.42
C GLY A 172 10.66 0.01 -17.09
N LEU A 173 10.07 0.73 -16.11
CA LEU A 173 10.53 0.81 -14.74
C LEU A 173 9.41 0.42 -13.78
N LEU A 174 9.70 -0.50 -12.88
CA LEU A 174 8.86 -0.87 -11.75
C LEU A 174 9.43 -0.22 -10.48
N VAL A 175 8.60 0.57 -9.82
CA VAL A 175 8.93 1.29 -8.59
C VAL A 175 8.15 0.70 -7.43
N GLU A 176 8.85 0.13 -6.44
CA GLU A 176 8.24 -0.47 -5.26
C GLU A 176 9.04 -0.11 -4.01
N ALA A 177 8.37 0.55 -3.07
CA ALA A 177 8.99 1.06 -1.86
C ALA A 177 9.01 0.05 -0.71
N ASP A 178 8.04 -0.87 -0.66
CA ASP A 178 8.00 -1.93 0.34
C ASP A 178 9.12 -2.95 0.09
N PRO A 179 10.09 -3.11 1.01
CA PRO A 179 11.23 -4.02 0.81
C PRO A 179 10.82 -5.48 0.65
N MET A 180 9.72 -5.90 1.26
CA MET A 180 9.22 -7.26 1.16
C MET A 180 8.60 -7.51 -0.22
N ASN A 181 7.75 -6.60 -0.69
CA ASN A 181 7.14 -6.66 -2.00
C ASN A 181 8.23 -6.61 -3.09
N PHE A 182 9.17 -5.69 -2.96
CA PHE A 182 10.31 -5.59 -3.86
C PHE A 182 11.15 -6.87 -3.90
N SER A 183 11.42 -7.50 -2.74
CA SER A 183 12.12 -8.79 -2.69
C SER A 183 11.39 -9.88 -3.47
N ASN A 184 10.06 -9.91 -3.42
CA ASN A 184 9.25 -10.84 -4.21
C ASN A 184 9.34 -10.54 -5.72
N MET A 185 9.31 -9.23 -6.08
CA MET A 185 9.41 -8.78 -7.47
C MET A 185 10.74 -9.16 -8.12
N LEU A 186 11.85 -9.16 -7.37
CA LEU A 186 13.19 -9.54 -7.88
C LEU A 186 13.21 -10.93 -8.53
N HIS A 187 12.36 -11.84 -8.08
CA HIS A 187 12.31 -13.22 -8.57
C HIS A 187 11.40 -13.43 -9.78
N LYS A 188 10.71 -12.39 -10.26
CA LYS A 188 9.72 -12.55 -11.35
C LYS A 188 10.34 -12.61 -12.75
N ASN A 189 11.63 -12.34 -12.89
CA ASN A 189 12.33 -12.23 -14.17
C ASN A 189 11.65 -11.27 -15.16
N ARG A 190 11.15 -10.11 -14.64
CA ARG A 190 10.52 -9.07 -15.45
C ARG A 190 11.51 -8.45 -16.44
N LYS A 191 11.07 -8.15 -17.67
CA LYS A 191 11.83 -7.40 -18.69
C LYS A 191 11.78 -5.89 -18.45
N ALA A 192 11.90 -5.47 -17.21
CA ALA A 192 11.85 -4.08 -16.78
C ALA A 192 13.00 -3.77 -15.83
N TYR A 193 13.36 -2.50 -15.73
CA TYR A 193 14.18 -2.02 -14.64
C TYR A 193 13.37 -2.05 -13.34
N LEU A 194 14.03 -2.31 -12.24
CA LEU A 194 13.43 -2.36 -10.91
C LEU A 194 14.11 -1.32 -10.01
N THR A 195 13.34 -0.65 -9.17
CA THR A 195 13.90 0.26 -8.16
C THR A 195 13.18 0.14 -6.82
N PRO A 196 13.96 -0.02 -5.71
CA PRO A 196 13.44 -0.15 -4.35
C PRO A 196 13.20 1.21 -3.71
N THR A 197 12.47 2.05 -4.35
CA THR A 197 12.32 3.45 -3.92
C THR A 197 10.85 3.86 -4.00
N CYS A 198 10.55 5.03 -3.42
CA CYS A 198 9.29 5.72 -3.65
C CYS A 198 9.49 6.88 -4.62
N LEU A 199 8.40 7.39 -5.19
CA LEU A 199 8.42 8.69 -5.84
C LEU A 199 8.34 9.80 -4.79
N ALA A 200 9.19 10.81 -4.93
CA ALA A 200 9.20 11.94 -4.00
C ALA A 200 7.97 12.84 -4.22
N VAL A 201 7.32 13.20 -3.12
CA VAL A 201 6.22 14.18 -3.09
C VAL A 201 6.71 15.65 -3.13
N LYS A 202 8.02 15.84 -3.23
CA LYS A 202 8.70 17.14 -3.35
C LYS A 202 9.73 17.08 -4.48
N PRO A 203 10.12 18.21 -5.09
CA PRO A 203 11.01 18.21 -6.26
C PRO A 203 12.49 17.95 -5.90
N TYR A 204 12.76 17.20 -4.85
CA TYR A 204 14.10 16.80 -4.41
C TYR A 204 14.07 15.43 -3.74
N PRO A 205 15.20 14.70 -3.71
CA PRO A 205 15.28 13.40 -3.06
C PRO A 205 15.10 13.52 -1.55
N SER A 206 14.45 12.54 -0.96
CA SER A 206 14.19 12.50 0.49
C SER A 206 14.20 11.08 1.01
N VAL A 207 14.37 10.92 2.31
CA VAL A 207 14.07 9.67 3.02
C VAL A 207 12.79 9.90 3.80
N ASN A 208 11.82 9.06 3.58
CA ASN A 208 10.50 9.18 4.18
C ASN A 208 10.17 7.94 5.00
N SER A 209 9.29 8.10 5.97
CA SER A 209 8.66 6.98 6.64
C SER A 209 7.65 6.33 5.68
N PHE A 210 7.68 5.02 5.59
CA PHE A 210 6.77 4.22 4.77
C PHE A 210 6.12 3.16 5.65
N LEU A 211 4.81 3.07 5.60
CA LEU A 211 4.05 2.04 6.28
C LEU A 211 3.98 0.81 5.38
N MET A 212 4.66 -0.26 5.77
CA MET A 212 4.53 -1.56 5.14
C MET A 212 3.17 -2.16 5.50
N ALA A 213 2.27 -2.22 4.56
CA ALA A 213 0.92 -2.72 4.77
C ALA A 213 0.46 -3.58 3.59
N ASN A 214 1.36 -4.44 3.09
CA ASN A 214 1.13 -5.30 1.94
C ASN A 214 0.78 -4.50 0.67
N ASN A 215 -0.40 -4.69 0.09
CA ASN A 215 -0.84 -3.98 -1.12
C ASN A 215 -1.40 -2.57 -0.87
N VAL A 216 -1.47 -2.13 0.37
CA VAL A 216 -1.91 -0.78 0.77
C VAL A 216 -0.79 -0.04 1.52
N GLY A 217 0.45 -0.42 1.25
CA GLY A 217 1.64 0.26 1.76
C GLY A 217 1.76 1.67 1.20
N ARG A 218 2.14 2.65 2.05
CA ARG A 218 2.15 4.06 1.67
C ARG A 218 3.16 4.89 2.45
N LEU A 219 3.46 6.07 1.92
CA LEU A 219 4.19 7.08 2.68
C LEU A 219 3.37 7.49 3.92
N HIS A 220 4.07 7.69 5.03
CA HIS A 220 3.49 8.13 6.29
C HIS A 220 4.07 9.48 6.68
N GLU A 221 3.20 10.48 6.80
CA GLU A 221 3.58 11.80 7.33
C GLU A 221 3.40 11.80 8.86
N PRO A 222 4.28 12.52 9.61
CA PRO A 222 4.23 12.51 11.08
C PRO A 222 2.92 12.98 11.72
N ASN A 223 2.06 13.64 10.94
CA ASN A 223 0.76 14.14 11.38
C ASN A 223 -0.41 13.34 10.81
N ASP A 224 -0.14 12.27 10.05
CA ASP A 224 -1.19 11.42 9.55
C ASP A 224 -1.85 10.71 10.75
N THR A 225 -3.10 11.00 10.94
CA THR A 225 -3.94 10.18 11.80
C THR A 225 -4.34 8.97 10.98
N ASP A 226 -3.99 7.78 11.43
CA ASP A 226 -4.32 6.50 10.79
C ASP A 226 -5.83 6.28 10.56
N SER A 227 -6.65 7.28 10.89
CA SER A 227 -8.10 7.24 10.86
C SER A 227 -8.73 7.38 9.46
N HIS A 228 -7.96 7.63 8.41
CA HIS A 228 -8.51 8.03 7.10
C HIS A 228 -8.46 6.98 6.00
N LEU A 229 -8.24 5.70 6.32
CA LEU A 229 -8.11 4.67 5.30
C LEU A 229 -9.33 3.77 5.21
N PRO A 230 -10.14 3.93 4.17
CA PRO A 230 -11.36 3.18 4.02
C PRO A 230 -11.18 1.73 3.53
N ASN A 231 -9.98 1.31 3.10
CA ASN A 231 -9.85 0.07 2.32
C ASN A 231 -9.52 -1.19 3.11
N SER A 232 -8.90 -1.10 4.25
CA SER A 232 -8.63 -2.27 5.08
C SER A 232 -8.16 -1.85 6.46
N PRO A 233 -9.08 -1.54 7.38
CA PRO A 233 -8.72 -1.08 8.72
C PRO A 233 -7.72 -2.01 9.41
N ASP A 234 -7.83 -3.31 9.15
CA ASP A 234 -7.02 -4.34 9.80
C ASP A 234 -5.56 -4.37 9.31
N VAL A 235 -5.33 -4.09 8.04
CA VAL A 235 -3.99 -4.10 7.43
C VAL A 235 -3.32 -2.74 7.58
N ALA A 236 -4.07 -1.66 7.42
CA ALA A 236 -3.57 -0.29 7.48
C ALA A 236 -3.02 0.12 8.85
N HIS A 237 -3.60 -0.42 9.92
CA HIS A 237 -3.23 -0.06 11.31
C HIS A 237 -2.20 -0.99 11.96
N SER A 238 -1.72 -2.00 11.26
CA SER A 238 -0.86 -3.03 11.86
C SER A 238 0.43 -3.29 11.08
N GLY A 239 0.75 -2.44 10.13
CA GLY A 239 2.00 -2.49 9.39
C GLY A 239 3.21 -1.98 10.19
N VAL A 240 4.40 -2.25 9.68
CA VAL A 240 5.67 -1.80 10.23
C VAL A 240 6.13 -0.57 9.46
N HIS A 241 6.62 0.45 10.18
CA HIS A 241 7.19 1.65 9.57
C HIS A 241 8.67 1.42 9.24
N VAL A 242 9.04 1.75 8.01
CA VAL A 242 10.43 1.66 7.54
C VAL A 242 10.86 2.95 6.88
N SER A 243 12.16 3.22 6.87
CA SER A 243 12.71 4.35 6.14
C SER A 243 13.01 3.96 4.69
N VAL A 244 12.43 4.67 3.74
CA VAL A 244 12.62 4.42 2.31
C VAL A 244 13.20 5.65 1.61
N GLN A 245 14.03 5.43 0.60
CA GLN A 245 14.53 6.48 -0.27
C GLN A 245 13.47 6.83 -1.32
N CYS A 246 13.15 8.12 -1.44
CA CYS A 246 12.31 8.62 -2.51
C CYS A 246 13.11 9.49 -3.47
N PHE A 247 12.84 9.36 -4.77
CA PHE A 247 13.40 10.21 -5.82
C PHE A 247 12.29 10.92 -6.60
N PRO A 248 12.48 12.17 -7.03
CA PRO A 248 11.62 12.77 -8.04
C PRO A 248 11.54 11.90 -9.29
N PHE A 249 10.35 11.78 -9.87
CA PHE A 249 10.11 10.98 -11.09
C PHE A 249 11.11 11.32 -12.20
N ILE A 250 11.35 12.60 -12.46
CA ILE A 250 12.26 13.04 -13.51
C ILE A 250 13.71 12.56 -13.29
N HIS A 251 14.17 12.42 -12.05
CA HIS A 251 15.53 11.96 -11.76
C HIS A 251 15.72 10.49 -12.12
N LEU A 252 14.69 9.66 -11.93
CA LEU A 252 14.69 8.26 -12.37
C LEU A 252 14.71 8.18 -13.90
N MET A 253 13.92 9.02 -14.57
CA MET A 253 13.90 9.07 -16.04
C MET A 253 15.24 9.56 -16.62
N MET A 254 15.85 10.58 -16.01
CA MET A 254 17.21 11.01 -16.38
C MET A 254 18.25 9.89 -16.18
N ALA A 255 18.14 9.15 -15.07
CA ALA A 255 19.04 8.03 -14.81
C ALA A 255 18.92 6.91 -15.85
N LEU A 256 17.74 6.70 -16.43
CA LEU A 256 17.48 5.75 -17.50
C LEU A 256 17.70 6.35 -18.90
N ASN A 257 17.95 7.63 -19.01
CA ASN A 257 18.01 8.37 -20.28
C ASN A 257 16.70 8.26 -21.09
N VAL A 258 15.56 8.34 -20.37
CA VAL A 258 14.21 8.24 -20.94
C VAL A 258 13.61 9.63 -21.04
N THR A 259 13.14 10.01 -22.22
CA THR A 259 12.49 11.31 -22.49
C THR A 259 11.00 11.14 -22.81
N THR A 260 10.58 9.94 -23.16
CA THR A 260 9.17 9.60 -23.42
C THR A 260 8.76 8.38 -22.64
N VAL A 261 7.67 8.51 -21.90
CA VAL A 261 6.98 7.43 -21.21
C VAL A 261 5.62 7.24 -21.88
N ASN A 262 5.42 6.11 -22.53
CA ASN A 262 4.17 5.82 -23.22
C ASN A 262 3.03 5.57 -22.21
N TYR A 263 3.33 4.90 -21.11
CA TYR A 263 2.34 4.64 -20.07
C TYR A 263 2.93 4.79 -18.65
N PHE A 264 2.30 5.62 -17.84
CA PHE A 264 2.61 5.76 -16.42
C PHE A 264 1.43 5.30 -15.56
N SER A 265 1.61 4.19 -14.84
CA SER A 265 0.68 3.70 -13.83
C SER A 265 1.10 4.21 -12.46
N LEU A 266 0.25 4.96 -11.80
CA LEU A 266 0.50 5.59 -10.49
C LEU A 266 -0.59 5.19 -9.52
N ASP A 267 -0.22 4.33 -8.57
CA ASP A 267 -1.06 3.78 -7.51
C ASP A 267 -0.18 3.65 -6.26
N ILE A 268 -0.20 4.66 -5.40
CA ILE A 268 0.68 4.81 -4.23
C ILE A 268 -0.07 5.16 -2.95
N GLU A 269 -1.37 4.84 -2.97
CA GLU A 269 -2.23 4.85 -1.79
C GLU A 269 -2.31 6.22 -1.08
N GLY A 270 -2.51 7.31 -1.89
CA GLY A 270 -2.95 8.61 -1.41
C GLY A 270 -2.03 9.81 -1.68
N HIS A 271 -0.86 9.62 -2.30
CA HIS A 271 0.06 10.71 -2.61
C HIS A 271 0.21 10.98 -4.12
N GLU A 272 -0.73 10.51 -4.93
CA GLU A 272 -0.69 10.59 -6.39
C GLU A 272 -0.60 12.04 -6.88
N LEU A 273 -1.44 12.90 -6.35
CA LEU A 273 -1.50 14.30 -6.76
C LEU A 273 -0.22 15.06 -6.37
N GLU A 274 0.33 14.79 -5.19
CA GLU A 274 1.59 15.39 -4.72
C GLU A 274 2.75 14.98 -5.63
N VAL A 275 2.85 13.72 -5.98
CA VAL A 275 3.85 13.22 -6.94
C VAL A 275 3.67 13.89 -8.29
N LEU A 276 2.46 13.93 -8.84
CA LEU A 276 2.18 14.56 -10.14
C LEU A 276 2.56 16.05 -10.15
N LYS A 277 2.36 16.78 -9.04
CA LYS A 277 2.78 18.19 -8.89
C LYS A 277 4.29 18.37 -8.98
N THR A 278 5.10 17.34 -8.73
CA THR A 278 6.56 17.41 -8.83
C THR A 278 7.09 17.15 -10.25
N ILE A 279 6.24 16.64 -11.15
CA ILE A 279 6.66 16.26 -12.50
C ILE A 279 6.77 17.50 -13.41
N PRO A 280 7.92 17.78 -14.00
CA PRO A 280 8.08 18.81 -15.01
C PRO A 280 7.59 18.30 -16.37
N PHE A 281 6.27 18.40 -16.63
CA PHE A 281 5.63 17.90 -17.86
C PHE A 281 6.12 18.59 -19.15
N ASP A 282 6.86 19.68 -19.05
CA ASP A 282 7.55 20.36 -20.15
C ASP A 282 8.92 19.74 -20.48
N MET A 283 9.49 18.96 -19.55
CA MET A 283 10.80 18.32 -19.73
C MET A 283 10.70 16.85 -20.11
N ILE A 284 9.56 16.22 -19.87
CA ILE A 284 9.33 14.79 -20.16
C ILE A 284 7.99 14.59 -20.83
N ASN A 285 7.98 13.82 -21.90
CA ASN A 285 6.74 13.42 -22.56
C ASN A 285 6.16 12.19 -21.90
N ILE A 286 4.98 12.33 -21.28
CA ILE A 286 4.17 11.20 -20.79
C ILE A 286 2.91 11.15 -21.64
N GLU A 287 2.70 10.05 -22.38
CA GLU A 287 1.59 9.98 -23.34
C GLU A 287 0.28 9.60 -22.70
N THR A 288 0.30 8.63 -21.79
CA THR A 288 -0.89 8.16 -21.06
C THR A 288 -0.58 7.88 -19.60
N LEU A 289 -1.58 8.05 -18.75
CA LEU A 289 -1.48 7.69 -17.33
C LEU A 289 -2.73 6.91 -16.88
N SER A 290 -2.57 5.98 -15.95
CA SER A 290 -3.62 5.59 -15.01
C SER A 290 -3.24 6.10 -13.63
N VAL A 291 -4.16 6.75 -12.96
CA VAL A 291 -3.92 7.35 -11.65
C VAL A 291 -5.04 6.97 -10.71
N GLU A 292 -4.69 6.34 -9.61
CA GLU A 292 -5.64 6.03 -8.54
C GLU A 292 -6.16 7.30 -7.87
N PHE A 293 -7.45 7.31 -7.47
CA PHE A 293 -8.07 8.47 -6.84
C PHE A 293 -8.83 8.17 -5.54
N SER A 294 -8.83 6.93 -5.07
CA SER A 294 -9.62 6.53 -3.90
C SER A 294 -9.20 7.22 -2.61
N HIS A 295 -7.91 7.50 -2.49
CA HIS A 295 -7.29 7.93 -1.24
C HIS A 295 -6.98 9.43 -1.18
N VAL A 296 -7.25 10.18 -2.25
CA VAL A 296 -7.00 11.61 -2.31
C VAL A 296 -8.18 12.39 -1.76
N GLU A 297 -7.97 13.18 -0.73
CA GLU A 297 -8.98 14.09 -0.15
C GLU A 297 -9.45 15.10 -1.22
N ASN A 298 -10.75 15.21 -1.48
CA ASN A 298 -11.32 15.90 -2.66
C ASN A 298 -10.87 15.35 -4.03
N GLY A 299 -10.11 14.29 -4.03
CA GLY A 299 -9.29 13.54 -4.95
C GLY A 299 -9.63 13.69 -6.41
N LYS A 300 -10.73 13.10 -6.84
CA LYS A 300 -11.05 12.98 -8.25
C LYS A 300 -11.14 14.30 -8.99
N LYS A 301 -11.80 15.32 -8.42
CA LYS A 301 -12.00 16.61 -9.10
C LYS A 301 -10.72 17.41 -9.20
N GLU A 302 -9.95 17.44 -8.12
CA GLU A 302 -8.68 18.16 -8.08
C GLU A 302 -7.66 17.50 -9.00
N LEU A 303 -7.59 16.17 -8.99
CA LEU A 303 -6.73 15.39 -9.89
C LEU A 303 -7.07 15.66 -11.36
N ILE A 304 -8.35 15.63 -11.75
CA ILE A 304 -8.77 15.92 -13.12
C ILE A 304 -8.38 17.36 -13.49
N ALA A 305 -8.72 18.35 -12.67
CA ALA A 305 -8.42 19.75 -12.96
C ALA A 305 -6.90 19.99 -13.10
N PHE A 306 -6.10 19.34 -12.26
CA PHE A 306 -4.64 19.41 -12.36
C PHE A 306 -4.14 18.82 -13.68
N MET A 307 -4.57 17.61 -14.05
CA MET A 307 -4.13 16.95 -15.28
C MET A 307 -4.61 17.69 -16.55
N GLU A 308 -5.83 18.23 -16.52
CA GLU A 308 -6.33 19.10 -17.62
C GLU A 308 -5.45 20.34 -17.77
N SER A 309 -5.01 20.94 -16.66
CA SER A 309 -4.07 22.08 -16.68
C SER A 309 -2.69 21.75 -17.27
N LYS A 310 -2.34 20.44 -17.29
CA LYS A 310 -1.09 19.92 -17.87
C LYS A 310 -1.25 19.43 -19.31
N GLY A 311 -2.41 19.62 -19.89
CA GLY A 311 -2.69 19.26 -21.29
C GLY A 311 -3.12 17.81 -21.49
N TYR A 312 -3.81 17.23 -20.52
CA TYR A 312 -4.40 15.90 -20.61
C TYR A 312 -5.93 15.96 -20.58
N TYR A 313 -6.56 14.94 -21.11
CA TYR A 313 -8.00 14.74 -20.97
C TYR A 313 -8.31 13.38 -20.36
N VAL A 314 -9.47 13.25 -19.73
CA VAL A 314 -9.97 11.99 -19.20
C VAL A 314 -10.46 11.11 -20.35
N TYR A 315 -9.78 10.01 -20.60
CA TYR A 315 -10.16 9.03 -21.61
C TYR A 315 -11.20 8.03 -21.08
N ALA A 316 -10.97 7.50 -19.89
CA ALA A 316 -11.84 6.51 -19.26
C ALA A 316 -11.68 6.52 -17.73
N MET A 317 -12.56 5.81 -17.06
CA MET A 317 -12.44 5.50 -15.63
C MET A 317 -12.54 3.99 -15.41
N VAL A 318 -11.65 3.46 -14.60
CA VAL A 318 -11.71 2.09 -14.12
C VAL A 318 -12.26 2.15 -12.70
N VAL A 319 -13.51 1.73 -12.52
CA VAL A 319 -14.16 1.70 -11.20
C VAL A 319 -14.76 0.33 -10.99
N ARG A 320 -14.30 -0.38 -9.97
CA ARG A 320 -14.80 -1.72 -9.65
C ARG A 320 -15.68 -1.71 -8.41
N ALA A 321 -16.72 -2.53 -8.45
CA ALA A 321 -17.64 -2.67 -7.31
C ALA A 321 -16.98 -3.30 -6.07
N ASP A 322 -15.94 -4.11 -6.28
CA ASP A 322 -15.14 -4.73 -5.21
C ASP A 322 -14.09 -3.79 -4.62
N LYS A 323 -14.03 -2.53 -5.10
CA LYS A 323 -13.10 -1.48 -4.67
C LYS A 323 -11.60 -1.80 -4.91
N LEU A 324 -11.29 -2.74 -5.78
CA LEU A 324 -9.90 -3.11 -6.10
C LEU A 324 -9.27 -2.23 -7.19
N ALA A 325 -10.03 -1.33 -7.81
CA ALA A 325 -9.52 -0.34 -8.73
C ALA A 325 -10.43 0.89 -8.76
N HIS A 326 -9.83 2.05 -8.65
CA HIS A 326 -10.46 3.36 -8.77
C HIS A 326 -9.50 4.31 -9.48
N ASP A 327 -9.34 4.11 -10.80
CA ASP A 327 -8.36 4.83 -11.59
C ASP A 327 -9.01 5.73 -12.62
N ILE A 328 -8.33 6.81 -12.96
CA ILE A 328 -8.62 7.64 -14.12
C ILE A 328 -7.54 7.39 -15.16
N ILE A 329 -7.96 7.08 -16.38
CA ILE A 329 -7.08 6.98 -17.53
C ILE A 329 -7.02 8.36 -18.21
N PHE A 330 -5.83 8.95 -18.20
CA PHE A 330 -5.56 10.21 -18.87
C PHE A 330 -4.78 9.98 -20.16
N VAL A 331 -5.06 10.78 -21.17
CA VAL A 331 -4.33 10.81 -22.43
C VAL A 331 -3.94 12.24 -22.73
N LYS A 332 -2.73 12.45 -23.22
CA LYS A 332 -2.21 13.75 -23.60
C LYS A 332 -2.95 14.32 -24.79
N ASN A 333 -3.28 15.62 -24.79
CA ASN A 333 -4.12 16.25 -25.82
C ASN A 333 -3.51 16.18 -27.24
N ASP A 334 -2.17 16.18 -27.31
CA ASP A 334 -1.41 16.12 -28.57
C ASP A 334 -0.94 14.68 -28.90
N PHE A 335 -1.52 13.67 -28.23
CA PHE A 335 -1.26 12.27 -28.55
C PHE A 335 -1.77 11.94 -29.94
N GLU A 336 -0.85 11.74 -30.87
CA GLU A 336 -1.18 11.37 -32.25
C GLU A 336 -1.05 9.87 -32.45
N LYS A 337 -2.12 9.22 -32.89
CA LYS A 337 -2.10 7.80 -33.25
C LYS A 337 -1.16 7.51 -34.44
N SER A 338 -0.79 8.52 -35.23
CA SER A 338 0.22 8.42 -36.30
C SER A 338 1.59 7.97 -35.79
N ASN A 339 1.90 8.18 -34.52
CA ASN A 339 3.13 7.69 -33.88
C ASN A 339 3.07 6.19 -33.50
N LEU A 340 1.99 5.49 -33.83
CA LEU A 340 1.81 4.07 -33.54
C LEU A 340 2.39 3.15 -34.63
N LEU A 341 2.78 3.71 -35.75
CA LEU A 341 3.46 3.03 -36.87
C LEU A 341 4.96 3.14 -36.71
#